data_bd32df7266ce9b46425b6147bca7ca10
#
_entry.id   bd32df7266ce9b46425b6147bca7ca10
#
_cell.length_a   1.000
_cell.length_b   1.000
_cell.length_c   1.000
_cell.angle_alpha   90.00
_cell.angle_beta   90.00
_cell.angle_gamma   90.00
#
_symmetry.space_group_name_H-M   'P 1'
#
loop_
_entity.id
_entity.type
_entity.pdbx_description
1 polymer ?
#
loop_
_entity_poly.entity_id
_entity_poly.type
_entity_poly.pdbx_seq_one_letter_code
_entity_poly.pdbx_strand_id
1 'polypeptide(L)'
;SYILHFEWVNLRQLGAFYVVLIIVIISYRLTFRYILELYRKSGENVRKVVLVGSHENMQELYHSMTDDPTSGYRVLGYFEDFPSERYPMNIAYLGQPCEAVDYLTRNAGKVDQLYCSLPSARSAEIVPIINYCENHLIRFFSVPNVRNYLKRRMYFEMLGNVPVLSIRREPLELLENRIVKRSFDIICSLLFLCTLFPIIYIIVGLTIKISSPGPVFFKQKRATIHGRVFDVYKLRTMKTNVENYSAKKDDDRITKPGKILRRTRIDELPQLFNVLKGDMTFVGPRPEMLENVQSYTEELPEFRYRLRVKAGLTGYAQISGKYNTTPRDKLIMDMMYIEQFSILRDIQLIMQTAVVLLKSDSTEAVSYTHLTL
;
A
#
# COMPACT_ATOMS: atom_id res chain seq x y z
N SER A 1 -6.14 -41.60 32.54
CA SER A 1 -5.06 -40.74 32.06
C SER A 1 -4.72 -41.08 30.63
N TYR A 2 -5.34 -40.40 29.69
CA TYR A 2 -4.96 -40.46 28.26
C TYR A 2 -4.12 -39.21 28.01
N ILE A 3 -2.82 -39.27 28.22
CA ILE A 3 -1.87 -38.27 27.73
C ILE A 3 -1.52 -38.72 26.33
N LEU A 4 -1.90 -37.88 25.34
CA LEU A 4 -1.57 -37.96 23.95
C LEU A 4 -0.06 -38.21 23.75
N HIS A 5 0.31 -39.42 23.33
CA HIS A 5 1.59 -39.66 22.68
C HIS A 5 1.59 -38.91 21.33
N PHE A 6 2.00 -37.66 21.33
CA PHE A 6 2.45 -36.99 20.12
C PHE A 6 3.80 -37.63 19.75
N GLU A 7 3.79 -38.63 18.89
CA GLU A 7 5.02 -39.07 18.21
C GLU A 7 5.58 -37.85 17.47
N TRP A 8 6.82 -37.53 17.78
CA TRP A 8 7.54 -36.41 17.17
C TRP A 8 7.53 -36.60 15.65
N VAL A 9 6.70 -35.86 14.93
CA VAL A 9 6.71 -35.81 13.47
C VAL A 9 8.14 -35.45 13.07
N ASN A 10 8.80 -36.36 12.39
CA ASN A 10 10.19 -36.21 12.02
C ASN A 10 10.31 -34.97 11.15
N LEU A 11 11.08 -33.95 11.56
CA LEU A 11 11.18 -32.64 10.90
C LEU A 11 11.51 -32.76 9.41
N ARG A 12 12.24 -33.84 9.04
CA ARG A 12 12.55 -34.20 7.64
C ARG A 12 11.28 -34.64 6.86
N GLN A 13 10.40 -35.41 7.48
CA GLN A 13 9.14 -35.84 6.84
C GLN A 13 8.18 -34.66 6.68
N LEU A 14 8.11 -33.78 7.66
CA LEU A 14 7.33 -32.55 7.59
C LEU A 14 7.87 -31.63 6.46
N GLY A 15 9.18 -31.46 6.38
CA GLY A 15 9.84 -30.70 5.32
C GLY A 15 9.57 -31.30 3.94
N ALA A 16 9.73 -32.63 3.79
CA ALA A 16 9.42 -33.31 2.54
C ALA A 16 7.94 -33.17 2.13
N PHE A 17 7.02 -33.27 3.09
CA PHE A 17 5.60 -33.06 2.85
C PHE A 17 5.30 -31.67 2.30
N TYR A 18 5.86 -30.59 2.91
CA TYR A 18 5.67 -29.24 2.43
C TYR A 18 6.28 -28.99 1.06
N VAL A 19 7.46 -29.57 0.77
CA VAL A 19 8.08 -29.48 -0.56
C VAL A 19 7.19 -30.14 -1.61
N VAL A 20 6.71 -31.34 -1.35
CA VAL A 20 5.79 -32.05 -2.26
C VAL A 20 4.48 -31.26 -2.43
N LEU A 21 3.92 -30.73 -1.35
CA LEU A 21 2.70 -29.93 -1.40
C LEU A 21 2.87 -28.67 -2.27
N ILE A 22 3.99 -27.95 -2.12
CA ILE A 22 4.32 -26.79 -2.94
C ILE A 22 4.43 -27.16 -4.40
N ILE A 23 5.16 -28.25 -4.73
CA ILE A 23 5.30 -28.73 -6.11
C ILE A 23 3.93 -29.08 -6.71
N VAL A 24 3.08 -29.77 -5.97
CA VAL A 24 1.72 -30.12 -6.40
C VAL A 24 0.88 -28.88 -6.65
N ILE A 25 0.90 -27.89 -5.74
CA ILE A 25 0.15 -26.63 -5.91
C ILE A 25 0.64 -25.86 -7.13
N ILE A 26 1.96 -25.74 -7.31
CA ILE A 26 2.55 -25.05 -8.47
C ILE A 26 2.17 -25.76 -9.76
N SER A 27 2.36 -27.09 -9.82
CA SER A 27 2.00 -27.90 -10.99
C SER A 27 0.52 -27.78 -11.33
N TYR A 28 -0.36 -27.86 -10.31
CA TYR A 28 -1.80 -27.68 -10.50
C TYR A 28 -2.12 -26.28 -11.07
N ARG A 29 -1.55 -25.21 -10.50
CA ARG A 29 -1.77 -23.84 -10.98
C ARG A 29 -1.31 -23.63 -12.42
N LEU A 30 -0.10 -24.13 -12.76
CA LEU A 30 0.44 -23.99 -14.11
C LEU A 30 -0.38 -24.80 -15.13
N THR A 31 -0.75 -26.03 -14.79
CA THR A 31 -1.57 -26.89 -15.65
C THR A 31 -2.95 -26.28 -15.84
N PHE A 32 -3.58 -25.81 -14.77
CA PHE A 32 -4.89 -25.17 -14.84
C PHE A 32 -4.86 -23.89 -15.69
N ARG A 33 -3.82 -23.07 -15.53
CA ARG A 33 -3.62 -21.87 -16.36
C ARG A 33 -3.45 -22.22 -17.84
N TYR A 34 -2.61 -23.22 -18.13
CA TYR A 34 -2.39 -23.70 -19.49
C TYR A 34 -3.67 -24.23 -20.14
N ILE A 35 -4.44 -25.05 -19.40
CA ILE A 35 -5.74 -25.56 -19.87
C ILE A 35 -6.71 -24.40 -20.13
N LEU A 36 -6.78 -23.42 -19.25
CA LEU A 36 -7.62 -22.23 -19.45
C LEU A 36 -7.23 -21.42 -20.69
N GLU A 37 -5.92 -21.26 -20.94
CA GLU A 37 -5.44 -20.59 -22.15
C GLU A 37 -5.84 -21.34 -23.42
N LEU A 38 -5.69 -22.66 -23.44
CA LEU A 38 -6.13 -23.52 -24.56
C LEU A 38 -7.64 -23.41 -24.77
N TYR A 39 -8.42 -23.46 -23.68
CA TYR A 39 -9.88 -23.37 -23.71
C TYR A 39 -10.37 -22.02 -24.22
N ARG A 40 -9.68 -20.92 -23.86
CA ARG A 40 -9.98 -19.59 -24.38
C ARG A 40 -9.59 -19.42 -25.85
N LYS A 41 -8.45 -19.99 -26.27
CA LYS A 41 -8.03 -19.98 -27.69
C LYS A 41 -8.99 -20.75 -28.61
N SER A 42 -9.71 -21.75 -28.09
CA SER A 42 -10.75 -22.44 -28.85
C SER A 42 -12.05 -21.63 -29.00
N GLY A 43 -12.10 -20.40 -28.43
CA GLY A 43 -13.28 -19.53 -28.49
C GLY A 43 -14.35 -19.87 -27.44
N GLU A 44 -14.07 -20.79 -26.56
CA GLU A 44 -14.92 -21.15 -25.43
C GLU A 44 -14.63 -20.26 -24.21
N ASN A 45 -15.61 -20.09 -23.34
CA ASN A 45 -15.49 -19.27 -22.11
C ASN A 45 -15.00 -17.83 -22.35
N VAL A 46 -15.41 -17.24 -23.47
CA VAL A 46 -15.14 -15.82 -23.76
C VAL A 46 -16.35 -14.97 -23.41
N ARG A 47 -16.12 -13.82 -22.82
CA ARG A 47 -17.15 -12.83 -22.49
C ARG A 47 -17.46 -12.02 -23.73
N LYS A 48 -18.70 -12.04 -24.16
CA LYS A 48 -19.20 -11.29 -25.31
C LYS A 48 -19.52 -9.87 -24.90
N VAL A 49 -18.83 -8.91 -25.51
CA VAL A 49 -18.84 -7.51 -25.12
C VAL A 49 -19.42 -6.64 -26.23
N VAL A 50 -20.23 -5.66 -25.83
CA VAL A 50 -20.70 -4.59 -26.71
C VAL A 50 -20.19 -3.27 -26.16
N LEU A 51 -19.74 -2.38 -27.07
CA LEU A 51 -19.24 -1.06 -26.74
C LEU A 51 -20.24 0.02 -27.14
N VAL A 52 -20.39 1.07 -26.34
CA VAL A 52 -21.23 2.24 -26.64
C VAL A 52 -20.39 3.50 -26.47
N GLY A 53 -20.14 4.19 -27.58
CA GLY A 53 -19.23 5.33 -27.66
C GLY A 53 -17.84 4.97 -28.19
N SER A 54 -17.08 5.99 -28.64
CA SER A 54 -15.77 5.83 -29.29
C SER A 54 -14.69 6.76 -28.72
N HIS A 55 -14.79 7.16 -27.45
CA HIS A 55 -13.77 7.99 -26.83
C HIS A 55 -12.42 7.26 -26.71
N GLU A 56 -11.34 8.01 -26.55
CA GLU A 56 -9.96 7.52 -26.48
C GLU A 56 -9.79 6.39 -25.45
N ASN A 57 -10.36 6.54 -24.25
CA ASN A 57 -10.34 5.49 -23.21
C ASN A 57 -11.06 4.21 -23.64
N MET A 58 -12.07 4.31 -24.50
CA MET A 58 -12.78 3.15 -25.05
C MET A 58 -11.93 2.41 -26.09
N GLN A 59 -11.10 3.13 -26.85
CA GLN A 59 -10.13 2.52 -27.76
C GLN A 59 -9.06 1.74 -27.01
N GLU A 60 -8.46 2.35 -25.96
CA GLU A 60 -7.49 1.67 -25.09
C GLU A 60 -8.09 0.40 -24.49
N LEU A 61 -9.35 0.49 -24.05
CA LEU A 61 -10.08 -0.67 -23.53
C LEU A 61 -10.28 -1.73 -24.62
N TYR A 62 -10.68 -1.35 -25.82
CA TYR A 62 -10.80 -2.26 -26.95
C TYR A 62 -9.50 -2.98 -27.23
N HIS A 63 -8.37 -2.26 -27.34
CA HIS A 63 -7.06 -2.85 -27.56
C HIS A 63 -6.68 -3.82 -26.42
N SER A 64 -6.90 -3.43 -25.18
CA SER A 64 -6.61 -4.31 -24.03
C SER A 64 -7.43 -5.61 -24.02
N MET A 65 -8.62 -5.60 -24.66
CA MET A 65 -9.48 -6.78 -24.79
C MET A 65 -9.12 -7.66 -25.98
N THR A 66 -8.59 -7.06 -27.08
CA THR A 66 -8.42 -7.75 -28.37
C THR A 66 -6.99 -8.07 -28.73
N ASP A 67 -5.99 -7.33 -28.22
CA ASP A 67 -4.57 -7.55 -28.56
C ASP A 67 -4.04 -8.88 -28.01
N ASP A 68 -4.60 -9.35 -26.89
CA ASP A 68 -4.28 -10.67 -26.35
C ASP A 68 -5.45 -11.65 -26.57
N PRO A 69 -5.30 -12.67 -27.43
CA PRO A 69 -6.33 -13.69 -27.67
C PRO A 69 -6.71 -14.49 -26.40
N THR A 70 -5.87 -14.43 -25.36
CA THR A 70 -6.11 -15.13 -24.08
C THR A 70 -6.85 -14.29 -23.05
N SER A 71 -7.13 -13.01 -23.38
CA SER A 71 -7.85 -12.05 -22.52
C SER A 71 -9.24 -12.56 -22.08
N GLY A 72 -9.84 -13.43 -22.90
CA GLY A 72 -11.16 -14.00 -22.65
C GLY A 72 -12.30 -13.02 -22.97
N TYR A 73 -12.06 -12.05 -23.84
CA TYR A 73 -13.07 -11.13 -24.35
C TYR A 73 -13.28 -11.29 -25.85
N ARG A 74 -14.53 -11.12 -26.29
CA ARG A 74 -14.92 -11.05 -27.70
C ARG A 74 -15.81 -9.85 -27.90
N VAL A 75 -15.31 -8.81 -28.57
CA VAL A 75 -16.09 -7.62 -28.89
C VAL A 75 -16.98 -7.95 -30.09
N LEU A 76 -18.29 -7.83 -29.89
CA LEU A 76 -19.31 -8.10 -30.93
C LEU A 76 -19.48 -6.92 -31.88
N GLY A 77 -19.30 -5.70 -31.37
CA GLY A 77 -19.44 -4.48 -32.13
C GLY A 77 -19.59 -3.26 -31.22
N TYR A 78 -19.82 -2.12 -31.86
CA TYR A 78 -19.99 -0.86 -31.14
C TYR A 78 -21.16 -0.03 -31.65
N PHE A 79 -21.69 0.82 -30.77
CA PHE A 79 -22.69 1.83 -31.05
C PHE A 79 -22.05 3.21 -31.00
N GLU A 80 -22.34 4.05 -31.99
CA GLU A 80 -21.92 5.46 -32.06
C GLU A 80 -22.91 6.22 -32.93
N ASP A 81 -22.93 7.55 -32.87
CA ASP A 81 -23.79 8.36 -33.70
C ASP A 81 -23.50 8.16 -35.21
N PHE A 82 -22.21 7.98 -35.54
CA PHE A 82 -21.72 7.66 -36.89
C PHE A 82 -20.61 6.60 -36.82
N PRO A 83 -20.37 5.83 -37.88
CA PRO A 83 -19.22 4.93 -37.94
C PRO A 83 -17.92 5.66 -37.63
N SER A 84 -17.18 5.18 -36.63
CA SER A 84 -15.99 5.85 -36.15
C SER A 84 -14.73 5.24 -36.77
N GLU A 85 -13.86 6.06 -37.35
CA GLU A 85 -12.53 5.67 -37.84
C GLU A 85 -11.58 5.24 -36.69
N ARG A 86 -11.99 5.47 -35.43
CA ARG A 86 -11.23 5.12 -34.24
C ARG A 86 -11.19 3.63 -33.95
N TYR A 87 -12.14 2.88 -34.50
CA TYR A 87 -12.13 1.43 -34.42
C TYR A 87 -11.62 0.81 -35.72
N PRO A 88 -10.94 -0.36 -35.65
CA PRO A 88 -10.53 -1.09 -36.82
C PRO A 88 -11.72 -1.48 -37.71
N MET A 89 -11.54 -1.57 -39.01
CA MET A 89 -12.61 -1.92 -39.98
C MET A 89 -13.23 -3.31 -39.77
N ASN A 90 -12.57 -4.17 -38.99
CA ASN A 90 -13.05 -5.52 -38.70
C ASN A 90 -14.05 -5.60 -37.54
N ILE A 91 -14.32 -4.48 -36.85
CA ILE A 91 -15.35 -4.44 -35.80
C ILE A 91 -16.67 -3.96 -36.40
N ALA A 92 -17.76 -4.64 -36.05
CA ALA A 92 -19.06 -4.31 -36.57
C ALA A 92 -19.61 -3.01 -35.95
N TYR A 93 -20.01 -2.06 -36.80
CA TYR A 93 -20.87 -0.95 -36.39
C TYR A 93 -22.31 -1.46 -36.25
N LEU A 94 -22.89 -1.32 -35.06
CA LEU A 94 -24.19 -1.91 -34.71
C LEU A 94 -25.36 -0.91 -34.82
N GLY A 95 -25.08 0.39 -35.00
CA GLY A 95 -26.06 1.43 -35.07
C GLY A 95 -25.83 2.57 -34.08
N GLN A 96 -26.86 3.39 -33.88
CA GLN A 96 -26.81 4.51 -32.96
C GLN A 96 -27.04 4.04 -31.50
N PRO A 97 -26.56 4.80 -30.48
CA PRO A 97 -26.75 4.44 -29.08
C PRO A 97 -28.18 4.24 -28.65
N CYS A 98 -29.14 4.96 -29.22
CA CYS A 98 -30.58 4.78 -28.97
C CYS A 98 -31.10 3.41 -29.43
N GLU A 99 -30.45 2.77 -30.40
CA GLU A 99 -30.85 1.45 -30.93
C GLU A 99 -30.23 0.29 -30.12
N ALA A 100 -29.39 0.60 -29.11
CA ALA A 100 -28.69 -0.41 -28.33
C ALA A 100 -29.65 -1.36 -27.59
N VAL A 101 -30.74 -0.86 -27.03
CA VAL A 101 -31.74 -1.67 -26.34
C VAL A 101 -32.43 -2.64 -27.27
N ASP A 102 -32.77 -2.19 -28.48
CA ASP A 102 -33.42 -3.04 -29.51
C ASP A 102 -32.47 -4.14 -29.98
N TYR A 103 -31.18 -3.82 -30.15
CA TYR A 103 -30.17 -4.81 -30.49
C TYR A 103 -30.00 -5.85 -29.39
N LEU A 104 -29.89 -5.40 -28.13
CA LEU A 104 -29.78 -6.29 -26.97
C LEU A 104 -30.97 -7.21 -26.85
N THR A 105 -32.19 -6.70 -27.14
CA THR A 105 -33.42 -7.48 -27.12
C THR A 105 -33.43 -8.57 -28.20
N ARG A 106 -33.03 -8.23 -29.44
CA ARG A 106 -32.90 -9.20 -30.54
C ARG A 106 -31.78 -10.24 -30.30
N ASN A 107 -30.79 -9.90 -29.50
CA ASN A 107 -29.67 -10.75 -29.16
C ASN A 107 -29.64 -11.16 -27.68
N ALA A 108 -30.83 -11.35 -27.10
CA ALA A 108 -30.94 -11.77 -25.70
C ALA A 108 -30.12 -13.03 -25.41
N GLY A 109 -29.35 -13.02 -24.33
CA GLY A 109 -28.46 -14.11 -23.91
C GLY A 109 -27.15 -14.25 -24.73
N LYS A 110 -26.92 -13.38 -25.71
CA LYS A 110 -25.66 -13.39 -26.50
C LYS A 110 -24.64 -12.34 -26.07
N VAL A 111 -25.01 -11.44 -25.17
CA VAL A 111 -24.16 -10.36 -24.64
C VAL A 111 -23.98 -10.54 -23.15
N ASP A 112 -22.75 -10.59 -22.68
CA ASP A 112 -22.42 -10.77 -21.27
C ASP A 112 -22.11 -9.44 -20.58
N GLN A 113 -21.51 -8.51 -21.31
CA GLN A 113 -21.06 -7.23 -20.77
C GLN A 113 -21.27 -6.09 -21.77
N LEU A 114 -21.59 -4.91 -21.25
CA LEU A 114 -21.71 -3.68 -22.02
C LEU A 114 -20.86 -2.58 -21.39
N TYR A 115 -20.03 -1.93 -22.19
CA TYR A 115 -19.21 -0.79 -21.78
C TYR A 115 -19.72 0.48 -22.47
N CYS A 116 -19.99 1.52 -21.68
CA CYS A 116 -20.54 2.78 -22.17
C CYS A 116 -19.65 3.96 -21.81
N SER A 117 -19.23 4.73 -22.82
CA SER A 117 -18.44 5.97 -22.65
C SER A 117 -19.22 7.24 -23.01
N LEU A 118 -20.53 7.15 -23.16
CA LEU A 118 -21.35 8.32 -23.42
C LEU A 118 -21.27 9.31 -22.25
N PRO A 119 -21.25 10.63 -22.54
CA PRO A 119 -21.26 11.66 -21.51
C PRO A 119 -22.61 11.63 -20.72
N SER A 120 -22.57 11.97 -19.44
CA SER A 120 -23.74 11.99 -18.55
C SER A 120 -24.88 12.90 -19.04
N ALA A 121 -24.57 13.89 -19.89
CA ALA A 121 -25.56 14.72 -20.56
C ALA A 121 -26.53 13.91 -21.45
N ARG A 122 -26.12 12.72 -21.93
CA ARG A 122 -26.95 11.78 -22.73
C ARG A 122 -27.67 10.75 -21.85
N SER A 123 -28.06 11.13 -20.65
CA SER A 123 -28.74 10.25 -19.70
C SER A 123 -30.01 9.61 -20.26
N ALA A 124 -30.73 10.30 -21.16
CA ALA A 124 -31.91 9.77 -21.82
C ALA A 124 -31.64 8.48 -22.63
N GLU A 125 -30.42 8.28 -23.11
CA GLU A 125 -30.00 7.09 -23.85
C GLU A 125 -29.34 6.05 -22.90
N ILE A 126 -28.60 6.54 -21.92
CA ILE A 126 -27.85 5.69 -20.99
C ILE A 126 -28.79 4.95 -20.03
N VAL A 127 -29.79 5.64 -19.44
CA VAL A 127 -30.69 5.05 -18.43
C VAL A 127 -31.48 3.84 -18.97
N PRO A 128 -32.09 3.88 -20.17
CA PRO A 128 -32.73 2.69 -20.73
C PRO A 128 -31.78 1.52 -20.94
N ILE A 129 -30.53 1.78 -21.37
CA ILE A 129 -29.51 0.73 -21.54
C ILE A 129 -29.17 0.10 -20.18
N ILE A 130 -28.93 0.92 -19.13
CA ILE A 130 -28.65 0.43 -17.77
C ILE A 130 -29.80 -0.46 -17.29
N ASN A 131 -31.04 0.04 -17.36
CA ASN A 131 -32.21 -0.68 -16.89
C ASN A 131 -32.40 -2.02 -17.64
N TYR A 132 -32.14 -2.02 -18.94
CA TYR A 132 -32.21 -3.27 -19.73
C TYR A 132 -31.11 -4.25 -19.27
N CYS A 133 -29.87 -3.79 -19.11
CA CYS A 133 -28.74 -4.61 -18.67
C CYS A 133 -29.00 -5.23 -17.29
N GLU A 134 -29.45 -4.45 -16.33
CA GLU A 134 -29.76 -4.93 -14.96
C GLU A 134 -30.84 -6.00 -14.98
N ASN A 135 -31.92 -5.78 -15.75
CA ASN A 135 -33.04 -6.73 -15.84
C ASN A 135 -32.69 -8.04 -16.56
N HIS A 136 -31.68 -8.05 -17.41
CA HIS A 136 -31.26 -9.20 -18.22
C HIS A 136 -29.91 -9.80 -17.82
N LEU A 137 -29.38 -9.44 -16.63
CA LEU A 137 -28.11 -9.94 -16.09
C LEU A 137 -26.88 -9.63 -16.97
N ILE A 138 -26.95 -8.59 -17.80
CA ILE A 138 -25.83 -8.06 -18.56
C ILE A 138 -25.05 -7.10 -17.66
N ARG A 139 -23.76 -7.29 -17.49
CA ARG A 139 -22.96 -6.40 -16.66
C ARG A 139 -22.71 -5.08 -17.38
N PHE A 140 -23.23 -3.99 -16.83
CA PHE A 140 -23.02 -2.65 -17.35
C PHE A 140 -21.76 -2.01 -16.70
N PHE A 141 -20.89 -1.43 -17.52
CA PHE A 141 -19.71 -0.68 -17.08
C PHE A 141 -19.72 0.71 -17.72
N SER A 142 -19.66 1.73 -16.89
CA SER A 142 -19.41 3.09 -17.36
C SER A 142 -17.91 3.33 -17.51
N VAL A 143 -17.49 3.75 -18.70
CA VAL A 143 -16.10 4.14 -19.00
C VAL A 143 -16.02 5.66 -18.99
N PRO A 144 -15.55 6.29 -17.92
CA PRO A 144 -15.53 7.74 -17.82
C PRO A 144 -14.57 8.34 -18.81
N ASN A 145 -14.99 9.44 -19.47
CA ASN A 145 -14.14 10.23 -20.35
C ASN A 145 -13.26 11.18 -19.48
N VAL A 146 -12.44 10.60 -18.63
CA VAL A 146 -11.43 11.35 -17.89
C VAL A 146 -10.20 11.38 -18.78
N ARG A 147 -9.90 12.55 -19.37
CA ARG A 147 -8.61 12.72 -20.04
C ARG A 147 -7.52 12.32 -19.07
N ASN A 148 -6.74 11.31 -19.42
CA ASN A 148 -5.64 10.80 -18.61
C ASN A 148 -4.49 11.80 -18.54
N TYR A 149 -4.72 12.98 -17.95
CA TYR A 149 -3.65 13.91 -17.59
C TYR A 149 -2.66 13.29 -16.61
N LEU A 150 -3.06 12.20 -15.97
CA LEU A 150 -2.25 11.45 -15.01
C LEU A 150 -2.23 9.99 -15.46
N LYS A 151 -1.09 9.49 -15.92
CA LYS A 151 -0.82 8.05 -16.11
C LYS A 151 -0.83 7.30 -14.78
N ARG A 152 -1.86 7.53 -13.93
CA ARG A 152 -1.99 6.97 -12.58
C ARG A 152 -3.31 6.26 -12.45
N ARG A 153 -3.33 5.18 -11.67
CA ARG A 153 -4.57 4.48 -11.31
C ARG A 153 -5.46 5.43 -10.52
N MET A 154 -6.73 5.51 -10.90
CA MET A 154 -7.76 6.21 -10.14
C MET A 154 -8.57 5.20 -9.34
N TYR A 155 -9.00 5.59 -8.17
CA TYR A 155 -9.86 4.81 -7.29
C TYR A 155 -11.25 5.43 -7.29
N PHE A 156 -12.24 4.58 -7.45
CA PHE A 156 -13.64 4.98 -7.36
C PHE A 156 -14.08 4.92 -5.90
N GLU A 157 -14.61 6.01 -5.41
CA GLU A 157 -15.13 6.13 -4.04
C GLU A 157 -16.50 6.79 -4.05
N MET A 158 -17.34 6.47 -3.05
CA MET A 158 -18.63 7.13 -2.87
C MET A 158 -18.54 8.15 -1.74
N LEU A 159 -18.78 9.42 -2.04
CA LEU A 159 -18.92 10.48 -1.05
C LEU A 159 -20.43 10.73 -0.82
N GLY A 160 -21.01 10.04 0.17
CA GLY A 160 -22.45 9.95 0.30
C GLY A 160 -23.05 9.21 -0.90
N ASN A 161 -23.89 9.88 -1.69
CA ASN A 161 -24.49 9.32 -2.92
C ASN A 161 -23.77 9.78 -4.20
N VAL A 162 -22.67 10.51 -4.08
CA VAL A 162 -21.94 11.03 -5.23
C VAL A 162 -20.68 10.18 -5.50
N PRO A 163 -20.56 9.60 -6.71
CA PRO A 163 -19.34 8.91 -7.10
C PRO A 163 -18.23 9.91 -7.36
N VAL A 164 -17.07 9.68 -6.72
CA VAL A 164 -15.86 10.49 -6.91
C VAL A 164 -14.70 9.61 -7.33
N LEU A 165 -13.82 10.17 -8.16
CA LEU A 165 -12.57 9.53 -8.58
C LEU A 165 -11.42 10.12 -7.78
N SER A 166 -10.78 9.32 -6.94
CA SER A 166 -9.60 9.72 -6.19
C SER A 166 -8.32 9.22 -6.88
N ILE A 167 -7.28 10.06 -6.84
CA ILE A 167 -5.98 9.73 -7.45
C ILE A 167 -5.19 8.76 -6.56
N ARG A 168 -5.53 8.70 -5.27
CA ARG A 168 -4.84 7.88 -4.27
C ARG A 168 -5.83 7.24 -3.33
N ARG A 169 -5.55 6.01 -2.97
CA ARG A 169 -6.24 5.36 -1.87
C ARG A 169 -5.52 5.71 -0.57
N GLU A 170 -6.23 6.26 0.37
CA GLU A 170 -5.71 6.60 1.71
C GLU A 170 -6.54 5.89 2.78
N PRO A 171 -6.29 4.60 3.05
CA PRO A 171 -7.12 3.82 3.97
C PRO A 171 -7.22 4.44 5.38
N LEU A 172 -6.21 5.23 5.80
CA LEU A 172 -6.21 5.93 7.09
C LEU A 172 -7.09 7.19 7.12
N GLU A 173 -7.71 7.60 6.00
CA GLU A 173 -8.80 8.60 6.02
C GLU A 173 -10.10 8.01 6.59
N LEU A 174 -10.31 6.71 6.43
CA LEU A 174 -11.47 6.00 6.97
C LEU A 174 -11.39 5.98 8.51
N LEU A 175 -12.49 6.44 9.16
CA LEU A 175 -12.57 6.50 10.61
C LEU A 175 -12.34 5.14 11.28
N GLU A 176 -12.87 4.10 10.70
CA GLU A 176 -12.73 2.70 11.16
C GLU A 176 -11.25 2.29 11.28
N ASN A 177 -10.49 2.52 10.23
CA ASN A 177 -9.06 2.20 10.19
C ASN A 177 -8.27 3.04 11.20
N ARG A 178 -8.64 4.32 11.37
CA ARG A 178 -8.01 5.18 12.39
C ARG A 178 -8.28 4.70 13.80
N ILE A 179 -9.52 4.25 14.09
CA ILE A 179 -9.91 3.71 15.40
C ILE A 179 -9.13 2.42 15.67
N VAL A 180 -9.14 1.46 14.73
CA VAL A 180 -8.43 0.19 14.87
C VAL A 180 -6.93 0.42 15.11
N LYS A 181 -6.30 1.27 14.27
CA LYS A 181 -4.89 1.62 14.42
C LYS A 181 -4.61 2.29 15.75
N ARG A 182 -5.44 3.23 16.17
CA ARG A 182 -5.26 3.96 17.43
C ARG A 182 -5.41 3.05 18.64
N SER A 183 -6.38 2.14 18.63
CA SER A 183 -6.57 1.14 19.68
C SER A 183 -5.35 0.22 19.80
N PHE A 184 -4.84 -0.27 18.67
CA PHE A 184 -3.61 -1.06 18.60
C PHE A 184 -2.42 -0.29 19.18
N ASP A 185 -2.21 0.96 18.77
CA ASP A 185 -1.13 1.82 19.27
C ASP A 185 -1.19 1.99 20.79
N ILE A 186 -2.38 2.24 21.35
CA ILE A 186 -2.57 2.43 22.79
C ILE A 186 -2.30 1.14 23.54
N ILE A 187 -2.92 0.03 23.14
CA ILE A 187 -2.79 -1.26 23.83
C ILE A 187 -1.33 -1.73 23.87
N CYS A 188 -0.66 -1.73 22.71
CA CYS A 188 0.75 -2.15 22.62
C CYS A 188 1.69 -1.22 23.39
N SER A 189 1.46 0.11 23.33
CA SER A 189 2.28 1.07 24.10
C SER A 189 2.11 0.89 25.61
N LEU A 190 0.88 0.74 26.09
CA LEU A 190 0.61 0.53 27.51
C LEU A 190 1.23 -0.78 28.01
N LEU A 191 1.03 -1.87 27.24
CA LEU A 191 1.61 -3.16 27.61
C LEU A 191 3.13 -3.05 27.76
N PHE A 192 3.83 -2.45 26.82
CA PHE A 192 5.28 -2.31 26.85
C PHE A 192 5.74 -1.35 27.95
N LEU A 193 5.10 -0.20 28.09
CA LEU A 193 5.47 0.81 29.09
C LEU A 193 5.22 0.36 30.53
N CYS A 194 4.22 -0.47 30.78
CA CYS A 194 3.93 -0.98 32.10
C CYS A 194 4.78 -2.22 32.47
N THR A 195 5.26 -2.99 31.50
CA THR A 195 6.00 -4.25 31.75
C THR A 195 7.52 -4.07 31.61
N LEU A 196 7.99 -3.86 30.40
CA LEU A 196 9.43 -3.88 30.08
C LEU A 196 10.13 -2.54 30.31
N PHE A 197 9.45 -1.43 30.04
CA PHE A 197 10.07 -0.11 30.08
C PHE A 197 10.59 0.27 31.49
N PRO A 198 9.92 0.02 32.61
CA PRO A 198 10.43 0.36 33.93
C PRO A 198 11.76 -0.33 34.25
N ILE A 199 11.90 -1.60 33.88
CA ILE A 199 13.13 -2.39 34.08
C ILE A 199 14.27 -1.79 33.23
N ILE A 200 13.99 -1.56 31.92
CA ILE A 200 14.96 -0.98 30.99
C ILE A 200 15.36 0.43 31.46
N TYR A 201 14.40 1.24 31.90
CA TYR A 201 14.65 2.61 32.34
C TYR A 201 15.56 2.68 33.56
N ILE A 202 15.36 1.80 34.56
CA ILE A 202 16.23 1.75 35.75
C ILE A 202 17.67 1.40 35.36
N ILE A 203 17.86 0.34 34.55
CA ILE A 203 19.19 -0.13 34.16
C ILE A 203 19.89 0.92 33.29
N VAL A 204 19.22 1.37 32.23
CA VAL A 204 19.80 2.29 31.25
C VAL A 204 19.92 3.70 31.82
N GLY A 205 18.94 4.16 32.60
CA GLY A 205 18.98 5.47 33.24
C GLY A 205 20.15 5.60 34.21
N LEU A 206 20.42 4.56 35.01
CA LEU A 206 21.60 4.51 35.89
C LEU A 206 22.89 4.54 35.07
N THR A 207 23.00 3.72 34.02
CA THR A 207 24.15 3.67 33.12
C THR A 207 24.43 5.03 32.44
N ILE A 208 23.39 5.75 32.01
CA ILE A 208 23.52 7.09 31.43
C ILE A 208 24.02 8.09 32.46
N LYS A 209 23.47 8.09 33.68
CA LYS A 209 23.90 9.00 34.75
C LYS A 209 25.34 8.78 35.20
N ILE A 210 25.78 7.51 35.26
CA ILE A 210 27.18 7.17 35.61
C ILE A 210 28.13 7.61 34.51
N SER A 211 27.74 7.49 33.23
CA SER A 211 28.62 7.79 32.11
C SER A 211 28.77 9.28 31.78
N SER A 212 27.78 10.11 32.14
CA SER A 212 27.80 11.54 31.85
C SER A 212 26.78 12.28 32.72
N PRO A 213 27.17 13.43 33.35
CA PRO A 213 26.26 14.24 34.14
C PRO A 213 25.12 14.83 33.27
N GLY A 214 23.89 14.99 33.86
CA GLY A 214 22.76 15.62 33.21
C GLY A 214 21.50 14.73 33.14
N PRO A 215 20.47 15.17 32.39
CA PRO A 215 19.18 14.49 32.32
C PRO A 215 19.28 13.16 31.56
N VAL A 216 18.46 12.17 31.93
CA VAL A 216 18.37 10.86 31.25
C VAL A 216 17.65 10.97 29.90
N PHE A 217 16.63 11.83 29.86
CA PHE A 217 15.84 12.04 28.64
C PHE A 217 16.39 13.20 27.82
N PHE A 218 16.30 13.02 26.51
CA PHE A 218 16.58 14.03 25.49
C PHE A 218 15.30 14.29 24.70
N LYS A 219 15.06 15.55 24.34
CA LYS A 219 13.91 15.97 23.54
C LYS A 219 14.40 16.65 22.27
N GLN A 220 13.69 16.40 21.15
CA GLN A 220 14.00 17.02 19.87
C GLN A 220 12.71 17.27 19.08
N LYS A 221 12.62 18.48 18.53
CA LYS A 221 11.46 18.87 17.71
C LYS A 221 11.45 18.10 16.38
N ARG A 222 10.29 17.56 16.02
CA ARG A 222 10.04 16.79 14.80
C ARG A 222 8.68 17.14 14.23
N ALA A 223 8.48 16.85 12.93
CA ALA A 223 7.21 17.00 12.25
C ALA A 223 6.41 15.69 12.27
N THR A 224 5.09 15.79 12.41
CA THR A 224 4.11 14.71 12.32
C THR A 224 2.97 15.11 11.39
N ILE A 225 1.83 14.44 11.47
CA ILE A 225 0.65 14.66 10.63
C ILE A 225 0.33 16.16 10.46
N HIS A 226 0.01 16.56 9.23
CA HIS A 226 -0.28 17.95 8.83
C HIS A 226 0.84 18.96 9.14
N GLY A 227 2.08 18.49 9.30
CA GLY A 227 3.21 19.35 9.62
C GLY A 227 3.26 19.81 11.08
N ARG A 228 2.41 19.27 11.97
CA ARG A 228 2.41 19.60 13.38
C ARG A 228 3.76 19.25 14.02
N VAL A 229 4.33 20.20 14.75
CA VAL A 229 5.59 20.03 15.46
C VAL A 229 5.33 19.45 16.84
N PHE A 230 6.15 18.48 17.25
CA PHE A 230 6.11 17.86 18.58
C PHE A 230 7.51 17.50 19.07
N ASP A 231 7.64 17.24 20.37
CA ASP A 231 8.88 16.84 20.98
C ASP A 231 8.99 15.31 21.03
N VAL A 232 9.92 14.74 20.27
CA VAL A 232 10.26 13.32 20.34
C VAL A 232 11.08 13.04 21.60
N TYR A 233 10.66 12.06 22.40
CA TYR A 233 11.39 11.61 23.59
C TYR A 233 12.39 10.52 23.24
N LYS A 234 13.65 10.67 23.70
CA LYS A 234 14.70 9.67 23.56
C LYS A 234 15.51 9.56 24.86
N LEU A 235 16.19 8.44 25.06
CA LEU A 235 17.24 8.36 26.08
C LEU A 235 18.48 9.07 25.55
N ARG A 236 19.17 9.77 26.44
CA ARG A 236 20.38 10.51 26.07
C ARG A 236 21.53 9.55 25.74
N THR A 237 22.09 9.70 24.57
CA THR A 237 23.22 8.91 24.08
C THR A 237 24.48 9.73 23.84
N MET A 238 24.38 11.07 23.97
CA MET A 238 25.47 12.02 23.75
C MET A 238 25.82 12.76 25.03
N LYS A 239 27.02 13.34 25.07
CA LYS A 239 27.48 14.24 26.13
C LYS A 239 26.58 15.48 26.17
N THR A 240 26.50 16.15 27.32
CA THR A 240 25.82 17.45 27.48
C THR A 240 26.65 18.58 26.86
N ASN A 241 25.99 19.69 26.50
CA ASN A 241 26.60 20.91 25.95
C ASN A 241 27.26 20.71 24.57
N VAL A 242 26.68 19.90 23.71
CA VAL A 242 27.09 19.74 22.32
C VAL A 242 26.00 20.23 21.37
N GLU A 243 26.39 20.75 20.23
CA GLU A 243 25.46 21.25 19.22
C GLU A 243 24.52 20.16 18.67
N ASN A 244 23.26 20.53 18.43
CA ASN A 244 22.20 19.63 17.97
C ASN A 244 22.14 19.57 16.44
N TYR A 245 23.12 18.96 15.79
CA TYR A 245 23.04 18.59 14.38
C TYR A 245 23.07 17.07 14.19
N SER A 246 22.74 16.61 12.99
CA SER A 246 22.73 15.18 12.64
C SER A 246 24.05 14.51 12.98
N ALA A 247 23.99 13.38 13.70
CA ALA A 247 25.19 12.62 14.09
C ALA A 247 25.88 12.03 12.86
N LYS A 248 27.22 12.12 12.83
CA LYS A 248 28.08 11.48 11.83
C LYS A 248 28.48 10.06 12.27
N LYS A 249 28.99 9.26 11.33
CA LYS A 249 29.66 7.99 11.65
C LYS A 249 30.92 8.33 12.51
N ASP A 250 31.10 7.66 13.65
CA ASP A 250 32.19 7.89 14.62
C ASP A 250 32.21 9.28 15.29
N ASP A 251 31.04 9.77 15.66
CA ASP A 251 30.86 11.04 16.34
C ASP A 251 31.30 10.97 17.81
N ASP A 252 32.36 11.75 18.17
CA ASP A 252 32.95 11.79 19.51
C ASP A 252 32.02 12.32 20.62
N ARG A 253 30.89 12.89 20.23
CA ARG A 253 29.83 13.32 21.17
C ARG A 253 29.11 12.13 21.78
N ILE A 254 29.14 10.95 21.12
CA ILE A 254 28.43 9.75 21.57
C ILE A 254 29.19 9.08 22.71
N THR A 255 28.50 8.84 23.83
CA THR A 255 29.07 8.11 24.97
C THR A 255 29.25 6.63 24.65
N LYS A 256 30.17 5.94 25.38
CA LYS A 256 30.38 4.48 25.20
C LYS A 256 29.06 3.70 25.35
N PRO A 257 28.23 3.88 26.42
CA PRO A 257 26.90 3.26 26.48
C PRO A 257 25.97 3.74 25.38
N GLY A 258 26.08 5.01 24.97
CA GLY A 258 25.28 5.58 23.87
C GLY A 258 25.46 4.84 22.54
N LYS A 259 26.66 4.34 22.24
CA LYS A 259 26.90 3.51 21.03
C LYS A 259 26.06 2.23 21.07
N ILE A 260 25.98 1.56 22.22
CA ILE A 260 25.18 0.33 22.39
C ILE A 260 23.69 0.65 22.29
N LEU A 261 23.23 1.72 22.96
CA LEU A 261 21.83 2.12 22.96
C LEU A 261 21.32 2.45 21.55
N ARG A 262 22.13 3.15 20.75
CA ARG A 262 21.81 3.48 19.34
C ARG A 262 21.81 2.24 18.45
N ARG A 263 22.78 1.35 18.62
CA ARG A 263 22.85 0.09 17.86
C ARG A 263 21.61 -0.79 18.11
N THR A 264 21.15 -0.86 19.37
CA THR A 264 19.98 -1.66 19.77
C THR A 264 18.67 -0.88 19.64
N ARG A 265 18.72 0.41 19.29
CA ARG A 265 17.57 1.33 19.26
C ARG A 265 16.79 1.46 20.58
N ILE A 266 17.37 1.03 21.70
CA ILE A 266 16.79 1.17 23.04
C ILE A 266 16.61 2.65 23.40
N ASP A 267 17.43 3.54 22.87
CA ASP A 267 17.33 4.99 23.03
C ASP A 267 16.02 5.57 22.46
N GLU A 268 15.35 4.88 21.55
CA GLU A 268 14.09 5.32 20.94
C GLU A 268 12.84 4.83 21.68
N LEU A 269 12.96 3.93 22.68
CA LEU A 269 11.83 3.40 23.43
C LEU A 269 10.95 4.45 24.14
N PRO A 270 11.48 5.58 24.65
CA PRO A 270 10.62 6.62 25.22
C PRO A 270 9.65 7.26 24.23
N GLN A 271 9.82 7.06 22.91
CA GLN A 271 8.84 7.50 21.91
C GLN A 271 7.47 6.82 22.07
N LEU A 272 7.39 5.71 22.79
CA LEU A 272 6.11 5.10 23.16
C LEU A 272 5.22 6.04 23.97
N PHE A 273 5.79 6.98 24.75
CA PHE A 273 5.01 8.05 25.37
C PHE A 273 4.42 9.01 24.33
N ASN A 274 5.14 9.28 23.22
CA ASN A 274 4.61 10.05 22.11
C ASN A 274 3.47 9.30 21.39
N VAL A 275 3.59 7.96 21.27
CA VAL A 275 2.51 7.13 20.72
C VAL A 275 1.29 7.19 21.60
N LEU A 276 1.41 7.05 22.93
CA LEU A 276 0.29 7.20 23.87
C LEU A 276 -0.36 8.57 23.82
N LYS A 277 0.42 9.66 23.73
CA LYS A 277 -0.09 11.01 23.56
C LYS A 277 -0.82 11.21 22.24
N GLY A 278 -0.53 10.39 21.24
CA GLY A 278 -1.10 10.48 19.90
C GLY A 278 -0.31 11.39 18.94
N ASP A 279 0.90 11.80 19.31
CA ASP A 279 1.82 12.52 18.43
C ASP A 279 2.42 11.60 17.36
N MET A 280 2.62 10.33 17.73
CA MET A 280 3.18 9.28 16.89
C MET A 280 2.29 8.04 16.85
N THR A 281 2.68 7.08 16.03
CA THR A 281 2.13 5.75 15.89
C THR A 281 3.28 4.72 15.90
N PHE A 282 2.99 3.42 16.08
CA PHE A 282 4.03 2.38 15.94
C PHE A 282 4.60 2.35 14.54
N VAL A 283 3.76 2.30 13.53
CA VAL A 283 4.17 2.17 12.13
C VAL A 283 3.73 3.38 11.33
N GLY A 284 4.67 4.02 10.63
CA GLY A 284 4.43 5.19 9.81
C GLY A 284 5.73 5.80 9.29
N PRO A 285 5.66 6.90 8.54
CA PRO A 285 6.82 7.66 8.11
C PRO A 285 7.72 8.08 9.27
N ARG A 286 9.04 7.92 9.13
CA ARG A 286 9.98 8.34 10.19
C ARG A 286 9.87 9.85 10.45
N PRO A 287 9.76 10.31 11.71
CA PRO A 287 9.74 11.74 12.01
C PRO A 287 11.10 12.38 11.68
N GLU A 288 11.13 13.26 10.68
CA GLU A 288 12.35 13.98 10.27
C GLU A 288 12.55 15.26 11.08
N MET A 289 13.79 15.76 11.13
CA MET A 289 14.13 17.07 11.70
C MET A 289 13.45 18.17 10.88
N LEU A 290 13.08 19.29 11.51
CA LEU A 290 12.38 20.37 10.83
C LEU A 290 13.21 20.94 9.68
N GLU A 291 14.52 21.10 9.89
CA GLU A 291 15.46 21.57 8.89
C GLU A 291 15.52 20.62 7.69
N ASN A 292 15.52 19.29 7.95
CA ASN A 292 15.51 18.27 6.87
C ASN A 292 14.19 18.30 6.10
N VAL A 293 13.05 18.43 6.79
CA VAL A 293 11.73 18.54 6.13
C VAL A 293 11.70 19.73 5.20
N GLN A 294 12.23 20.88 5.66
CA GLN A 294 12.30 22.09 4.85
C GLN A 294 13.20 21.89 3.64
N SER A 295 14.46 21.48 3.83
CA SER A 295 15.41 21.26 2.75
C SER A 295 14.91 20.23 1.73
N TYR A 296 14.37 19.09 2.19
CA TYR A 296 13.82 18.06 1.29
C TYR A 296 12.57 18.52 0.56
N THR A 297 11.77 19.42 1.13
CA THR A 297 10.59 20.00 0.47
C THR A 297 10.99 21.03 -0.58
N GLU A 298 12.06 21.78 -0.37
CA GLU A 298 12.62 22.71 -1.37
C GLU A 298 13.15 21.95 -2.60
N GLU A 299 13.82 20.79 -2.38
CA GLU A 299 14.30 19.91 -3.46
C GLU A 299 13.15 19.13 -4.13
N LEU A 300 12.18 18.64 -3.33
CA LEU A 300 11.08 17.78 -3.76
C LEU A 300 9.79 18.22 -3.06
N PRO A 301 8.97 19.09 -3.68
CA PRO A 301 7.74 19.63 -3.06
C PRO A 301 6.77 18.55 -2.58
N GLU A 302 6.73 17.40 -3.27
CA GLU A 302 5.91 16.24 -2.91
C GLU A 302 6.33 15.56 -1.61
N PHE A 303 7.52 15.88 -1.07
CA PHE A 303 7.99 15.31 0.20
C PHE A 303 7.01 15.57 1.36
N ARG A 304 6.19 16.62 1.27
CA ARG A 304 5.10 16.93 2.21
C ARG A 304 4.01 15.86 2.25
N TYR A 305 3.84 15.05 1.21
CA TYR A 305 2.77 14.05 1.18
C TYR A 305 2.90 12.99 2.27
N ARG A 306 4.10 12.74 2.75
CA ARG A 306 4.35 11.86 3.89
C ARG A 306 3.72 12.34 5.20
N LEU A 307 3.39 13.62 5.31
CA LEU A 307 2.76 14.25 6.48
C LEU A 307 1.23 14.08 6.49
N ARG A 308 0.65 13.28 5.60
CA ARG A 308 -0.78 12.94 5.61
C ARG A 308 -1.15 11.97 6.73
N VAL A 309 -0.17 11.24 7.28
CA VAL A 309 -0.35 10.33 8.41
C VAL A 309 0.59 10.69 9.55
N LYS A 310 0.34 10.10 10.73
CA LYS A 310 1.22 10.30 11.89
C LYS A 310 2.59 9.70 11.64
N ALA A 311 3.61 10.33 12.21
CA ALA A 311 4.96 9.82 12.23
C ALA A 311 5.03 8.49 13.00
N GLY A 312 5.81 7.52 12.49
CA GLY A 312 5.96 6.19 13.05
C GLY A 312 7.28 5.97 13.81
N LEU A 313 7.25 5.08 14.80
CA LEU A 313 8.45 4.55 15.46
C LEU A 313 9.23 3.66 14.48
N THR A 314 8.53 2.89 13.67
CA THR A 314 9.08 2.11 12.56
C THR A 314 8.28 2.32 11.27
N GLY A 315 8.77 1.80 10.13
CA GLY A 315 8.12 1.88 8.83
C GLY A 315 9.02 1.38 7.71
N TYR A 316 8.53 1.36 6.48
CA TYR A 316 9.29 0.85 5.34
C TYR A 316 10.67 1.51 5.19
N ALA A 317 10.75 2.83 5.32
CA ALA A 317 12.03 3.53 5.19
C ALA A 317 13.04 3.16 6.28
N GLN A 318 12.59 2.79 7.49
CA GLN A 318 13.46 2.36 8.58
C GLN A 318 13.95 0.90 8.43
N ILE A 319 13.15 0.04 7.78
CA ILE A 319 13.47 -1.38 7.61
C ILE A 319 14.29 -1.60 6.34
N SER A 320 13.90 -0.97 5.23
CA SER A 320 14.49 -1.18 3.90
C SER A 320 15.47 -0.08 3.50
N GLY A 321 15.41 1.09 4.16
CA GLY A 321 16.25 2.24 3.85
C GLY A 321 17.70 2.03 4.30
N LYS A 322 18.65 2.31 3.38
CA LYS A 322 20.07 2.39 3.70
C LYS A 322 20.41 3.79 4.22
N TYR A 323 21.58 3.95 4.81
CA TYR A 323 22.07 5.25 5.29
C TYR A 323 22.05 6.35 4.21
N ASN A 324 22.23 5.98 2.94
CA ASN A 324 22.25 6.88 1.78
C ASN A 324 20.90 6.95 1.03
N THR A 325 19.78 6.66 1.69
CA THR A 325 18.47 6.72 1.07
C THR A 325 18.12 8.17 0.70
N THR A 326 17.84 8.42 -0.58
CA THR A 326 17.49 9.76 -1.07
C THR A 326 16.14 10.24 -0.52
N PRO A 327 15.85 11.55 -0.48
CA PRO A 327 14.54 12.06 -0.11
C PRO A 327 13.40 11.46 -0.95
N ARG A 328 13.67 11.24 -2.24
CA ARG A 328 12.71 10.61 -3.17
C ARG A 328 12.42 9.16 -2.80
N ASP A 329 13.44 8.36 -2.48
CA ASP A 329 13.25 6.95 -2.09
C ASP A 329 12.51 6.84 -0.75
N LYS A 330 12.84 7.72 0.22
CA LYS A 330 12.09 7.81 1.48
C LYS A 330 10.62 8.10 1.22
N LEU A 331 10.34 9.08 0.35
CA LEU A 331 8.95 9.43 -0.01
C LEU A 331 8.23 8.25 -0.65
N ILE A 332 8.86 7.54 -1.58
CA ILE A 332 8.25 6.37 -2.25
C ILE A 332 7.88 5.31 -1.21
N MET A 333 8.80 4.96 -0.30
CA MET A 333 8.56 3.98 0.76
C MET A 333 7.45 4.43 1.73
N ASP A 334 7.44 5.71 2.10
CA ASP A 334 6.39 6.27 2.96
C ASP A 334 5.03 6.27 2.27
N MET A 335 4.98 6.60 0.97
CA MET A 335 3.74 6.57 0.19
C MET A 335 3.22 5.14 -0.01
N MET A 336 4.10 4.15 -0.22
CA MET A 336 3.70 2.73 -0.25
C MET A 336 2.99 2.32 1.05
N TYR A 337 3.46 2.81 2.19
CA TYR A 337 2.79 2.55 3.47
C TYR A 337 1.42 3.24 3.53
N ILE A 338 1.35 4.53 3.19
CA ILE A 338 0.13 5.35 3.27
C ILE A 338 -0.98 4.75 2.40
N GLU A 339 -0.66 4.37 1.16
CA GLU A 339 -1.62 3.85 0.17
C GLU A 339 -2.04 2.41 0.44
N GLN A 340 -1.22 1.64 1.15
CA GLN A 340 -1.43 0.21 1.37
C GLN A 340 -1.60 -0.15 2.83
N PHE A 341 -1.99 0.78 3.67
CA PHE A 341 -2.19 0.52 5.10
C PHE A 341 -3.12 -0.67 5.33
N SER A 342 -2.72 -1.55 6.24
CA SER A 342 -3.57 -2.53 6.91
C SER A 342 -2.95 -2.89 8.26
N ILE A 343 -3.76 -3.30 9.23
CA ILE A 343 -3.25 -3.69 10.56
C ILE A 343 -2.31 -4.91 10.49
N LEU A 344 -2.55 -5.84 9.57
CA LEU A 344 -1.67 -6.98 9.34
C LEU A 344 -0.30 -6.54 8.84
N ARG A 345 -0.26 -5.51 7.98
CA ARG A 345 0.99 -4.93 7.50
C ARG A 345 1.75 -4.21 8.61
N ASP A 346 1.05 -3.53 9.50
CA ASP A 346 1.67 -2.93 10.70
C ASP A 346 2.35 -4.01 11.56
N ILE A 347 1.65 -5.10 11.84
CA ILE A 347 2.22 -6.23 12.61
C ILE A 347 3.44 -6.81 11.87
N GLN A 348 3.36 -7.00 10.56
CA GLN A 348 4.46 -7.51 9.74
C GLN A 348 5.69 -6.58 9.82
N LEU A 349 5.51 -5.26 9.70
CA LEU A 349 6.60 -4.29 9.78
C LEU A 349 7.22 -4.23 11.18
N ILE A 350 6.43 -4.36 12.25
CA ILE A 350 6.94 -4.46 13.62
C ILE A 350 7.81 -5.72 13.77
N MET A 351 7.34 -6.87 13.30
CA MET A 351 8.11 -8.12 13.34
C MET A 351 9.40 -8.03 12.53
N GLN A 352 9.34 -7.46 11.32
CA GLN A 352 10.52 -7.23 10.49
C GLN A 352 11.53 -6.28 11.18
N THR A 353 11.04 -5.24 11.88
CA THR A 353 11.90 -4.36 12.67
C THR A 353 12.64 -5.14 13.74
N ALA A 354 11.96 -6.01 14.49
CA ALA A 354 12.60 -6.85 15.50
C ALA A 354 13.68 -7.76 14.88
N VAL A 355 13.40 -8.37 13.73
CA VAL A 355 14.37 -9.21 13.01
C VAL A 355 15.59 -8.39 12.54
N VAL A 356 15.37 -7.19 12.00
CA VAL A 356 16.47 -6.30 11.57
C VAL A 356 17.34 -5.85 12.75
N LEU A 357 16.75 -5.57 13.91
CA LEU A 357 17.47 -5.21 15.12
C LEU A 357 18.31 -6.37 15.69
N LEU A 358 17.87 -7.61 15.51
CA LEU A 358 18.58 -8.81 15.98
C LEU A 358 19.73 -9.21 15.03
N LYS A 359 19.66 -8.83 13.74
CA LYS A 359 20.77 -9.09 12.80
C LYS A 359 21.90 -8.08 13.03
N SER A 360 23.03 -8.58 13.48
CA SER A 360 24.23 -7.78 13.84
C SER A 360 24.82 -6.94 12.70
N ASP A 361 24.48 -7.22 11.45
CA ASP A 361 25.07 -6.61 10.24
C ASP A 361 24.22 -5.49 9.61
N SER A 362 23.21 -4.99 10.31
CA SER A 362 22.27 -4.01 9.75
C SER A 362 22.86 -2.59 9.54
N THR A 363 24.17 -2.40 9.73
CA THR A 363 24.88 -1.16 9.38
C THR A 363 25.48 -1.18 7.98
N GLU A 364 25.62 -2.36 7.33
CA GLU A 364 26.12 -2.49 5.96
C GLU A 364 25.23 -3.42 5.13
N ALA A 365 24.60 -2.81 4.11
CA ALA A 365 24.09 -3.46 2.91
C ALA A 365 23.17 -4.68 3.05
N VAL A 366 21.87 -4.48 3.16
CA VAL A 366 20.91 -5.48 2.68
C VAL A 366 20.90 -5.43 1.15
N SER A 367 21.48 -6.45 0.53
CA SER A 367 21.41 -6.71 -0.91
C SER A 367 19.94 -6.89 -1.31
N TYR A 368 19.53 -6.15 -2.34
CA TYR A 368 18.24 -6.37 -2.99
C TYR A 368 18.21 -7.77 -3.61
N THR A 369 17.48 -8.69 -3.06
CA THR A 369 16.95 -9.82 -3.79
C THR A 369 15.56 -9.40 -4.30
N HIS A 370 15.42 -9.48 -5.61
CA HIS A 370 14.25 -9.17 -6.41
C HIS A 370 12.91 -9.53 -5.75
N LEU A 371 12.06 -8.52 -5.58
CA LEU A 371 10.62 -8.68 -5.58
C LEU A 371 10.11 -8.11 -6.91
N THR A 372 10.19 -8.93 -7.95
CA THR A 372 9.35 -8.79 -9.14
C THR A 372 7.95 -9.24 -8.76
N LEU A 373 7.01 -8.31 -8.83
CA LEU A 373 5.59 -8.59 -9.03
C LEU A 373 5.22 -8.13 -10.41
#